data_3581d048826953edccad64e1a969d222
#
_entry.id   3581d048826953edccad64e1a969d222
#
_cell.length_a   1.000
_cell.length_b   1.000
_cell.length_c   1.000
_cell.angle_alpha   90.00
_cell.angle_beta   90.00
_cell.angle_gamma   90.00
#
_symmetry.space_group_name_H-M   'P 1'
#
loop_
_entity.id
_entity.type
_entity.pdbx_description
1 polymer ?
#
loop_
_entity_poly.entity_id
_entity_poly.type
_entity_poly.pdbx_seq_one_letter_code
_entity_poly.pdbx_strand_id
1 'polypeptide(L)'
;MVARTIHDEFGQKLINLRFEIQTLRRQLPEQCAELEPALVNMNNLIDVSMKTLRQLSTSLRPGVLDNLGIAAAIEWLARDIEKRTGVKFCVNCSPDDLILDDDYTTALFRIFQEATTNIIHHSGASEVIVNLKKTDSEVFLIVLDNGRGIADEDMERTDSLGLKGMSERALTFQGTFSDSRNFEQGTV
;
A
#
# COMPACT_ATOMS: atom_id res chain seq x y z
N MET A 1 2.21 -5.05 -14.59
CA MET A 1 3.02 -4.53 -15.71
C MET A 1 3.03 -3.00 -15.78
N VAL A 2 1.90 -2.29 -15.87
CA VAL A 2 1.84 -0.81 -16.03
C VAL A 2 2.50 -0.03 -14.87
N ALA A 3 2.29 -0.40 -13.62
CA ALA A 3 2.85 0.32 -12.46
C ALA A 3 4.38 0.29 -12.39
N ARG A 4 4.99 -0.85 -12.75
CA ARG A 4 6.44 -1.02 -12.78
C ARG A 4 7.06 -0.20 -13.91
N THR A 5 6.44 -0.24 -15.10
CA THR A 5 6.86 0.57 -16.25
C THR A 5 6.80 2.06 -15.92
N ILE A 6 5.70 2.51 -15.29
CA ILE A 6 5.56 3.92 -14.85
C ILE A 6 6.67 4.29 -13.85
N HIS A 7 6.92 3.44 -12.83
CA HIS A 7 7.96 3.71 -11.85
C HIS A 7 9.34 3.82 -12.48
N ASP A 8 9.70 2.87 -13.34
CA ASP A 8 11.02 2.80 -13.96
C ASP A 8 11.21 3.95 -14.95
N GLU A 9 10.21 4.22 -15.81
CA GLU A 9 10.30 5.30 -16.80
C GLU A 9 10.28 6.70 -16.18
N PHE A 10 9.33 6.97 -15.27
CA PHE A 10 9.25 8.30 -14.63
C PHE A 10 10.38 8.51 -13.63
N GLY A 11 10.77 7.47 -12.87
CA GLY A 11 11.91 7.53 -11.97
C GLY A 11 13.20 7.87 -12.71
N GLN A 12 13.45 7.21 -13.85
CA GLN A 12 14.60 7.48 -14.69
C GLN A 12 14.58 8.91 -15.27
N LYS A 13 13.42 9.40 -15.71
CA LYS A 13 13.27 10.77 -16.22
C LYS A 13 13.57 11.81 -15.13
N LEU A 14 13.11 11.60 -13.90
CA LEU A 14 13.39 12.50 -12.77
C LEU A 14 14.88 12.50 -12.38
N ILE A 15 15.54 11.34 -12.43
CA ILE A 15 16.98 11.22 -12.20
C ILE A 15 17.76 11.98 -13.29
N ASN A 16 17.39 11.80 -14.55
CA ASN A 16 18.02 12.51 -15.65
C ASN A 16 17.84 14.03 -15.53
N LEU A 17 16.63 14.49 -15.19
CA LEU A 17 16.35 15.91 -14.98
C LEU A 17 17.20 16.49 -13.83
N ARG A 18 17.40 15.76 -12.74
CA ARG A 18 18.31 16.16 -11.66
C ARG A 18 19.73 16.31 -12.16
N PHE A 19 20.19 15.40 -12.98
CA PHE A 19 21.53 15.42 -13.53
C PHE A 19 21.75 16.64 -14.44
N GLU A 20 20.74 16.99 -15.27
CA GLU A 20 20.75 18.19 -16.10
C GLU A 20 20.82 19.48 -15.26
N ILE A 21 20.03 19.57 -14.21
CA ILE A 21 20.06 20.73 -13.29
C ILE A 21 21.43 20.85 -12.61
N GLN A 22 22.02 19.75 -12.17
CA GLN A 22 23.35 19.78 -11.56
C GLN A 22 24.44 20.18 -12.57
N THR A 23 24.30 19.73 -13.81
CA THR A 23 25.22 20.08 -14.89
C THR A 23 25.11 21.57 -15.23
N LEU A 24 23.87 22.06 -15.36
CA LEU A 24 23.60 23.49 -15.57
C LEU A 24 24.21 24.35 -14.44
N ARG A 25 23.99 23.93 -13.18
CA ARG A 25 24.54 24.62 -12.00
C ARG A 25 26.06 24.74 -12.03
N ARG A 26 26.77 23.70 -12.53
CA ARG A 26 28.23 23.72 -12.65
C ARG A 26 28.76 24.61 -13.79
N GLN A 27 27.92 24.84 -14.79
CA GLN A 27 28.28 25.64 -15.98
C GLN A 27 27.88 27.11 -15.87
N LEU A 28 27.05 27.45 -14.84
CA LEU A 28 26.63 28.83 -14.65
C LEU A 28 27.79 29.71 -14.19
N PRO A 29 28.02 30.85 -14.87
CA PRO A 29 28.96 31.84 -14.43
C PRO A 29 28.59 32.45 -13.06
N GLU A 30 29.58 32.94 -12.30
CA GLU A 30 29.32 33.58 -11.00
C GLU A 30 28.35 34.76 -11.07
N GLN A 31 28.28 35.43 -12.21
CA GLN A 31 27.37 36.53 -12.50
C GLN A 31 25.90 36.12 -12.49
N CYS A 32 25.61 34.82 -12.56
CA CYS A 32 24.25 34.27 -12.54
C CYS A 32 23.85 33.69 -11.17
N ALA A 33 24.49 34.13 -10.09
CA ALA A 33 24.20 33.67 -8.71
C ALA A 33 22.73 33.88 -8.29
N GLU A 34 22.03 34.84 -8.88
CA GLU A 34 20.60 35.06 -8.69
C GLU A 34 19.71 33.87 -9.14
N LEU A 35 20.22 32.96 -9.99
CA LEU A 35 19.52 31.76 -10.42
C LEU A 35 19.65 30.59 -9.42
N GLU A 36 20.54 30.66 -8.45
CA GLU A 36 20.78 29.61 -7.47
C GLU A 36 19.52 29.23 -6.68
N PRO A 37 18.68 30.16 -6.18
CA PRO A 37 17.43 29.81 -5.52
C PRO A 37 16.44 29.04 -6.43
N ALA A 38 16.42 29.37 -7.72
CA ALA A 38 15.56 28.67 -8.69
C ALA A 38 16.03 27.22 -8.91
N LEU A 39 17.34 26.98 -9.02
CA LEU A 39 17.92 25.64 -9.16
C LEU A 39 17.69 24.80 -7.90
N VAL A 40 17.81 25.39 -6.73
CA VAL A 40 17.46 24.72 -5.46
C VAL A 40 16.00 24.32 -5.43
N ASN A 41 15.11 25.23 -5.82
CA ASN A 41 13.67 24.94 -5.87
C ASN A 41 13.33 23.82 -6.86
N MET A 42 13.96 23.81 -8.04
CA MET A 42 13.81 22.73 -9.02
C MET A 42 14.24 21.38 -8.45
N ASN A 43 15.38 21.31 -7.74
CA ASN A 43 15.81 20.08 -7.07
C ASN A 43 14.81 19.62 -6.00
N ASN A 44 14.27 20.54 -5.19
CA ASN A 44 13.25 20.23 -4.20
C ASN A 44 11.96 19.67 -4.84
N LEU A 45 11.53 20.23 -5.97
CA LEU A 45 10.40 19.72 -6.74
C LEU A 45 10.63 18.28 -7.24
N ILE A 46 11.85 17.99 -7.71
CA ILE A 46 12.22 16.63 -8.11
C ILE A 46 12.17 15.68 -6.92
N ASP A 47 12.69 16.09 -5.75
CA ASP A 47 12.67 15.26 -4.54
C ASP A 47 11.23 14.94 -4.09
N VAL A 48 10.35 15.94 -4.10
CA VAL A 48 8.92 15.75 -3.81
C VAL A 48 8.27 14.81 -4.83
N SER A 49 8.54 15.01 -6.12
CA SER A 49 8.00 14.17 -7.20
C SER A 49 8.48 12.73 -7.10
N MET A 50 9.77 12.50 -6.77
CA MET A 50 10.32 11.16 -6.54
C MET A 50 9.70 10.51 -5.30
N LYS A 51 9.45 11.27 -4.23
CA LYS A 51 8.76 10.77 -3.04
C LYS A 51 7.32 10.35 -3.37
N THR A 52 6.59 11.19 -4.09
CA THR A 52 5.22 10.91 -4.56
C THR A 52 5.18 9.67 -5.47
N LEU A 53 6.12 9.56 -6.41
CA LEU A 53 6.24 8.40 -7.29
C LEU A 53 6.49 7.11 -6.51
N ARG A 54 7.36 7.13 -5.50
CA ARG A 54 7.59 5.97 -4.61
C ARG A 54 6.34 5.61 -3.82
N GLN A 55 5.62 6.60 -3.28
CA GLN A 55 4.36 6.38 -2.57
C GLN A 55 3.31 5.75 -3.50
N LEU A 56 3.15 6.27 -4.71
CA LEU A 56 2.26 5.70 -5.73
C LEU A 56 2.69 4.27 -6.12
N SER A 57 3.99 4.03 -6.32
CA SER A 57 4.50 2.68 -6.64
C SER A 57 4.27 1.70 -5.49
N THR A 58 4.49 2.13 -4.25
CA THR A 58 4.23 1.32 -3.06
C THR A 58 2.72 1.04 -2.91
N SER A 59 1.86 2.02 -3.24
CA SER A 59 0.42 1.81 -3.27
C SER A 59 -0.04 0.99 -4.47
N LEU A 60 0.72 0.94 -5.59
CA LEU A 60 0.33 0.19 -6.79
C LEU A 60 0.77 -1.30 -6.77
N ARG A 61 2.00 -1.63 -6.42
CA ARG A 61 2.51 -3.00 -6.18
C ARG A 61 3.90 -2.90 -5.54
N PRO A 62 4.09 -3.26 -4.27
CA PRO A 62 5.40 -3.23 -3.65
C PRO A 62 6.34 -4.24 -4.32
N GLY A 63 7.60 -3.85 -4.54
CA GLY A 63 8.62 -4.78 -5.06
C GLY A 63 8.85 -6.00 -4.16
N VAL A 64 8.49 -5.91 -2.88
CA VAL A 64 8.48 -7.04 -1.95
C VAL A 64 7.49 -8.11 -2.39
N LEU A 65 6.32 -7.72 -2.94
CA LEU A 65 5.32 -8.66 -3.44
C LEU A 65 5.84 -9.48 -4.63
N ASP A 66 6.59 -8.83 -5.53
CA ASP A 66 7.16 -9.48 -6.73
C ASP A 66 8.33 -10.41 -6.40
N ASN A 67 9.11 -10.10 -5.36
CA ASN A 67 10.35 -10.81 -5.06
C ASN A 67 10.21 -11.84 -3.92
N LEU A 68 9.35 -11.60 -2.94
CA LEU A 68 9.25 -12.38 -1.70
C LEU A 68 7.85 -12.96 -1.46
N GLY A 69 6.89 -12.68 -2.34
CA GLY A 69 5.53 -13.21 -2.25
C GLY A 69 4.62 -12.48 -1.27
N ILE A 70 3.38 -12.99 -1.15
CA ILE A 70 2.29 -12.34 -0.42
C ILE A 70 2.52 -12.28 1.09
N ALA A 71 3.04 -13.35 1.70
CA ALA A 71 3.27 -13.42 3.14
C ALA A 71 4.25 -12.33 3.59
N ALA A 72 5.42 -12.25 2.93
CA ALA A 72 6.43 -11.26 3.21
C ALA A 72 5.94 -9.82 2.94
N ALA A 73 5.09 -9.63 1.91
CA ALA A 73 4.53 -8.31 1.61
C ALA A 73 3.52 -7.85 2.67
N ILE A 74 2.68 -8.75 3.19
CA ILE A 74 1.77 -8.47 4.30
C ILE A 74 2.56 -8.12 5.57
N GLU A 75 3.56 -8.91 5.93
CA GLU A 75 4.41 -8.63 7.09
C GLU A 75 5.14 -7.29 6.96
N TRP A 76 5.69 -7.01 5.78
CA TRP A 76 6.39 -5.75 5.53
C TRP A 76 5.44 -4.55 5.71
N LEU A 77 4.24 -4.60 5.14
CA LEU A 77 3.26 -3.52 5.26
C LEU A 77 2.77 -3.38 6.69
N ALA A 78 2.48 -4.48 7.38
CA ALA A 78 2.09 -4.49 8.79
C ALA A 78 3.13 -3.80 9.67
N ARG A 79 4.41 -4.14 9.54
CA ARG A 79 5.53 -3.51 10.26
C ARG A 79 5.69 -2.02 9.93
N ASP A 80 5.46 -1.62 8.67
CA ASP A 80 5.52 -0.21 8.28
C ASP A 80 4.39 0.60 8.92
N ILE A 81 3.16 0.05 8.93
CA ILE A 81 2.02 0.67 9.60
C ILE A 81 2.25 0.75 11.11
N GLU A 82 2.70 -0.33 11.75
CA GLU A 82 3.01 -0.37 13.17
C GLU A 82 4.00 0.74 13.58
N LYS A 83 5.07 0.92 12.82
CA LYS A 83 6.07 1.98 13.06
C LYS A 83 5.49 3.39 12.95
N ARG A 84 4.51 3.60 12.07
CA ARG A 84 3.93 4.93 11.81
C ARG A 84 2.78 5.29 12.73
N THR A 85 2.01 4.29 13.16
CA THR A 85 0.75 4.51 13.89
C THR A 85 0.78 4.04 15.34
N GLY A 86 1.69 3.11 15.68
CA GLY A 86 1.73 2.44 16.97
C GLY A 86 0.72 1.31 17.14
N VAL A 87 -0.14 1.05 16.14
CA VAL A 87 -1.08 -0.08 16.13
C VAL A 87 -0.29 -1.38 15.98
N LYS A 88 -0.49 -2.34 16.86
CA LYS A 88 0.21 -3.63 16.83
C LYS A 88 -0.39 -4.57 15.80
N PHE A 89 0.46 -5.31 15.10
CA PHE A 89 0.06 -6.32 14.13
C PHE A 89 0.58 -7.71 14.52
N CYS A 90 -0.33 -8.69 14.54
CA CYS A 90 0.00 -10.10 14.63
C CYS A 90 -0.32 -10.77 13.29
N VAL A 91 0.72 -11.17 12.54
CA VAL A 91 0.56 -11.77 11.21
C VAL A 91 0.86 -13.25 11.27
N ASN A 92 -0.10 -14.07 10.86
CA ASN A 92 0.01 -15.52 10.78
C ASN A 92 -0.20 -15.96 9.34
N CYS A 93 0.78 -16.62 8.75
CA CYS A 93 0.70 -17.19 7.40
C CYS A 93 0.84 -18.72 7.48
N SER A 94 0.03 -19.43 6.70
CA SER A 94 0.10 -20.89 6.64
C SER A 94 -0.32 -21.41 5.25
N PRO A 95 0.58 -22.13 4.55
CA PRO A 95 1.97 -22.44 4.90
C PRO A 95 2.89 -21.22 4.81
N ASP A 96 4.07 -21.28 5.42
CA ASP A 96 5.05 -20.17 5.41
C ASP A 96 5.56 -19.86 4.00
N ASP A 97 5.66 -20.87 3.15
CA ASP A 97 6.10 -20.80 1.74
C ASP A 97 4.93 -20.66 0.76
N LEU A 98 3.88 -19.96 1.15
CA LEU A 98 2.67 -19.81 0.36
C LEU A 98 2.94 -19.16 -0.99
N ILE A 99 2.77 -19.95 -2.06
CA ILE A 99 2.90 -19.51 -3.45
C ILE A 99 1.51 -19.41 -4.07
N LEU A 100 1.23 -18.26 -4.69
CA LEU A 100 0.02 -17.97 -5.43
C LEU A 100 0.37 -17.36 -6.78
N ASP A 101 -0.55 -17.45 -7.73
CA ASP A 101 -0.42 -16.76 -9.00
C ASP A 101 -0.37 -15.23 -8.78
N ASP A 102 0.32 -14.52 -9.66
CA ASP A 102 0.58 -13.08 -9.57
C ASP A 102 -0.69 -12.25 -9.42
N ASP A 103 -1.77 -12.61 -10.12
CA ASP A 103 -3.03 -11.88 -10.08
C ASP A 103 -3.76 -12.08 -8.75
N TYR A 104 -3.76 -13.31 -8.21
CA TYR A 104 -4.27 -13.60 -6.86
C TYR A 104 -3.48 -12.87 -5.78
N THR A 105 -2.16 -12.94 -5.88
CA THR A 105 -1.24 -12.26 -4.97
C THR A 105 -1.51 -10.76 -4.94
N THR A 106 -1.70 -10.16 -6.11
CA THR A 106 -2.00 -8.73 -6.23
C THR A 106 -3.37 -8.40 -5.64
N ALA A 107 -4.40 -9.19 -5.93
CA ALA A 107 -5.75 -8.95 -5.43
C ALA A 107 -5.82 -9.02 -3.90
N LEU A 108 -5.26 -10.07 -3.30
CA LEU A 108 -5.21 -10.25 -1.85
C LEU A 108 -4.43 -9.13 -1.17
N PHE A 109 -3.29 -8.74 -1.72
CA PHE A 109 -2.52 -7.63 -1.17
C PHE A 109 -3.30 -6.31 -1.21
N ARG A 110 -4.07 -6.06 -2.28
CA ARG A 110 -4.94 -4.88 -2.38
C ARG A 110 -6.09 -4.90 -1.36
N ILE A 111 -6.68 -6.06 -1.14
CA ILE A 111 -7.70 -6.23 -0.11
C ILE A 111 -7.10 -5.93 1.27
N PHE A 112 -5.92 -6.47 1.56
CA PHE A 112 -5.20 -6.21 2.81
C PHE A 112 -4.85 -4.72 2.99
N GLN A 113 -4.37 -4.04 1.95
CA GLN A 113 -4.09 -2.60 1.99
C GLN A 113 -5.34 -1.78 2.31
N GLU A 114 -6.45 -2.08 1.67
CA GLU A 114 -7.71 -1.37 1.87
C GLU A 114 -8.26 -1.63 3.28
N ALA A 115 -8.27 -2.89 3.72
CA ALA A 115 -8.70 -3.26 5.07
C ALA A 115 -7.88 -2.54 6.14
N THR A 116 -6.54 -2.54 6.03
CA THR A 116 -5.68 -1.85 6.98
C THR A 116 -5.85 -0.32 6.93
N THR A 117 -6.10 0.25 5.76
CA THR A 117 -6.40 1.68 5.62
C THR A 117 -7.69 2.03 6.35
N ASN A 118 -8.74 1.22 6.19
CA ASN A 118 -10.01 1.40 6.89
C ASN A 118 -9.85 1.29 8.41
N ILE A 119 -9.10 0.32 8.89
CA ILE A 119 -8.80 0.15 10.30
C ILE A 119 -8.12 1.40 10.86
N ILE A 120 -7.05 1.86 10.24
CA ILE A 120 -6.27 3.01 10.73
C ILE A 120 -7.10 4.30 10.76
N HIS A 121 -7.96 4.51 9.78
CA HIS A 121 -8.74 5.75 9.67
C HIS A 121 -10.04 5.73 10.46
N HIS A 122 -10.64 4.56 10.66
CA HIS A 122 -12.03 4.47 11.12
C HIS A 122 -12.24 3.68 12.40
N SER A 123 -11.40 2.66 12.70
CA SER A 123 -11.71 1.75 13.79
C SER A 123 -11.28 2.24 15.18
N GLY A 124 -10.19 3.03 15.25
CA GLY A 124 -9.55 3.36 16.52
C GLY A 124 -8.89 2.15 17.22
N ALA A 125 -8.62 1.09 16.48
CA ALA A 125 -7.99 -0.13 16.99
C ALA A 125 -6.57 0.12 17.48
N SER A 126 -6.18 -0.67 18.48
CA SER A 126 -4.79 -0.74 19.00
C SER A 126 -4.08 -2.03 18.57
N GLU A 127 -4.83 -3.02 18.09
CA GLU A 127 -4.31 -4.31 17.68
C GLU A 127 -5.08 -4.85 16.46
N VAL A 128 -4.33 -5.48 15.55
CA VAL A 128 -4.84 -6.12 14.33
C VAL A 128 -4.24 -7.51 14.22
N ILE A 129 -5.08 -8.52 13.98
CA ILE A 129 -4.68 -9.90 13.72
C ILE A 129 -4.94 -10.19 12.25
N VAL A 130 -3.92 -10.67 11.55
CA VAL A 130 -3.98 -11.04 10.15
C VAL A 130 -3.71 -12.53 10.02
N ASN A 131 -4.65 -13.26 9.43
CA ASN A 131 -4.48 -14.68 9.14
C ASN A 131 -4.58 -14.89 7.63
N LEU A 132 -3.47 -15.29 7.00
CA LEU A 132 -3.42 -15.72 5.61
C LEU A 132 -3.25 -17.25 5.59
N LYS A 133 -4.24 -17.97 5.06
CA LYS A 133 -4.23 -19.42 5.02
C LYS A 133 -4.55 -19.93 3.63
N LYS A 134 -3.75 -20.90 3.14
CA LYS A 134 -4.03 -21.67 1.93
C LYS A 134 -4.34 -23.11 2.30
N THR A 135 -5.41 -23.62 1.73
CA THR A 135 -5.75 -25.04 1.70
C THR A 135 -5.53 -25.56 0.28
N ASP A 136 -5.83 -26.84 0.03
CA ASP A 136 -5.72 -27.42 -1.31
C ASP A 136 -6.63 -26.74 -2.34
N SER A 137 -7.76 -26.15 -1.92
CA SER A 137 -8.78 -25.59 -2.81
C SER A 137 -9.04 -24.10 -2.63
N GLU A 138 -8.63 -23.49 -1.52
CA GLU A 138 -9.05 -22.14 -1.16
C GLU A 138 -7.92 -21.36 -0.47
N VAL A 139 -8.00 -20.04 -0.60
CA VAL A 139 -7.15 -19.10 0.12
C VAL A 139 -8.02 -18.18 0.95
N PHE A 140 -7.68 -18.04 2.23
CA PHE A 140 -8.37 -17.19 3.18
C PHE A 140 -7.45 -16.05 3.62
N LEU A 141 -7.94 -14.83 3.53
CA LEU A 141 -7.32 -13.66 4.16
C LEU A 141 -8.34 -13.12 5.17
N ILE A 142 -8.00 -13.22 6.45
CA ILE A 142 -8.82 -12.73 7.55
C ILE A 142 -8.06 -11.61 8.25
N VAL A 143 -8.70 -10.46 8.39
CA VAL A 143 -8.15 -9.29 9.09
C VAL A 143 -9.11 -8.91 10.20
N LEU A 144 -8.65 -8.99 11.43
CA LEU A 144 -9.43 -8.73 12.64
C LEU A 144 -8.85 -7.52 13.36
N ASP A 145 -9.64 -6.57 13.74
CA ASP A 145 -9.25 -5.45 14.59
C ASP A 145 -10.04 -5.42 15.91
N ASN A 146 -9.45 -4.84 16.95
CA ASN A 146 -10.10 -4.65 18.25
C ASN A 146 -10.73 -3.26 18.41
N GLY A 147 -11.04 -2.58 17.32
CA GLY A 147 -11.62 -1.23 17.34
C GLY A 147 -13.13 -1.22 17.56
N ARG A 148 -13.75 -0.08 17.22
CA ARG A 148 -15.19 0.15 17.43
C ARG A 148 -16.11 -0.58 16.44
N GLY A 149 -15.55 -1.27 15.44
CA GLY A 149 -16.31 -1.87 14.35
C GLY A 149 -16.88 -0.85 13.36
N ILE A 150 -17.54 -1.34 12.31
CA ILE A 150 -18.18 -0.51 11.28
C ILE A 150 -19.58 -0.14 11.77
N ALA A 151 -19.96 1.14 11.73
CA ALA A 151 -21.29 1.58 12.09
C ALA A 151 -22.31 1.19 11.01
N ASP A 152 -23.54 0.83 11.41
CA ASP A 152 -24.61 0.42 10.46
C ASP A 152 -24.92 1.54 9.45
N GLU A 153 -24.81 2.82 9.86
CA GLU A 153 -24.95 3.98 9.00
C GLU A 153 -23.85 4.08 7.93
N ASP A 154 -22.65 3.55 8.19
CA ASP A 154 -21.54 3.55 7.25
C ASP A 154 -21.61 2.34 6.29
N MET A 155 -22.35 1.28 6.65
CA MET A 155 -22.64 0.14 5.77
C MET A 155 -23.68 0.50 4.69
N GLU A 156 -24.67 1.33 5.03
CA GLU A 156 -25.72 1.76 4.10
C GLU A 156 -25.27 2.93 3.19
N ARG A 157 -24.21 3.63 3.55
CA ARG A 157 -23.67 4.69 2.70
C ARG A 157 -23.02 4.08 1.46
N THR A 158 -23.63 4.35 0.33
CA THR A 158 -23.17 4.03 -1.04
C THR A 158 -21.74 4.51 -1.34
N ASP A 159 -21.14 5.26 -0.43
CA ASP A 159 -19.81 5.85 -0.52
C ASP A 159 -18.68 4.99 0.08
N SER A 160 -18.94 3.77 0.53
CA SER A 160 -17.90 2.83 0.95
C SER A 160 -17.19 2.20 -0.26
N LEU A 161 -16.61 3.04 -1.13
CA LEU A 161 -15.84 2.61 -2.30
C LEU A 161 -14.78 1.55 -1.95
N GLY A 162 -14.25 1.60 -0.73
CA GLY A 162 -13.28 0.65 -0.20
C GLY A 162 -13.86 -0.76 -0.05
N LEU A 163 -14.96 -0.91 0.67
CA LEU A 163 -15.62 -2.22 0.91
C LEU A 163 -16.11 -2.83 -0.42
N LYS A 164 -16.73 -2.00 -1.26
CA LYS A 164 -17.16 -2.42 -2.59
C LYS A 164 -15.98 -2.85 -3.46
N GLY A 165 -14.89 -2.11 -3.45
CA GLY A 165 -13.67 -2.46 -4.18
C GLY A 165 -13.02 -3.75 -3.69
N MET A 166 -13.08 -4.07 -2.39
CA MET A 166 -12.62 -5.35 -1.84
C MET A 166 -13.53 -6.49 -2.30
N SER A 167 -14.85 -6.32 -2.23
CA SER A 167 -15.83 -7.29 -2.71
C SER A 167 -15.68 -7.59 -4.19
N GLU A 168 -15.58 -6.56 -5.04
CA GLU A 168 -15.38 -6.72 -6.49
C GLU A 168 -14.09 -7.48 -6.82
N ARG A 169 -13.00 -7.21 -6.08
CA ARG A 169 -11.74 -7.96 -6.25
C ARG A 169 -11.88 -9.42 -5.86
N ALA A 170 -12.56 -9.73 -4.76
CA ALA A 170 -12.81 -11.12 -4.38
C ALA A 170 -13.65 -11.86 -5.44
N LEU A 171 -14.74 -11.25 -5.91
CA LEU A 171 -15.60 -11.79 -6.96
C LEU A 171 -14.88 -12.04 -8.29
N THR A 172 -13.89 -11.22 -8.66
CA THR A 172 -13.09 -11.42 -9.88
C THR A 172 -12.40 -12.80 -9.89
N PHE A 173 -12.09 -13.34 -8.72
CA PHE A 173 -11.47 -14.65 -8.54
C PHE A 173 -12.46 -15.72 -8.02
N GLN A 174 -13.75 -15.51 -8.22
CA GLN A 174 -14.84 -16.41 -7.75
C GLN A 174 -14.82 -16.61 -6.22
N GLY A 175 -14.20 -15.67 -5.51
CA GLY A 175 -14.16 -15.65 -4.05
C GLY A 175 -15.36 -14.94 -3.44
N THR A 176 -15.45 -15.01 -2.12
CA THR A 176 -16.45 -14.30 -1.33
C THR A 176 -15.74 -13.26 -0.47
N PHE A 177 -16.43 -12.16 -0.22
CA PHE A 177 -16.02 -11.14 0.72
C PHE A 177 -17.12 -11.03 1.79
N SER A 178 -16.74 -11.04 3.05
CA SER A 178 -17.64 -10.74 4.16
C SER A 178 -16.95 -9.79 5.12
N ASP A 179 -17.69 -8.82 5.58
CA ASP A 179 -17.35 -8.00 6.73
C ASP A 179 -18.39 -8.25 7.82
N SER A 180 -17.96 -8.40 9.03
CA SER A 180 -18.85 -8.61 10.16
C SER A 180 -18.39 -7.80 11.36
N ARG A 181 -19.37 -7.24 12.06
CA ARG A 181 -19.16 -6.57 13.33
C ARG A 181 -19.11 -7.60 14.44
N ASN A 182 -18.02 -7.67 15.16
CA ASN A 182 -17.98 -8.36 16.44
C ASN A 182 -18.08 -7.29 17.54
N PHE A 183 -19.24 -7.22 18.20
CA PHE A 183 -19.54 -6.21 19.23
C PHE A 183 -18.58 -6.25 20.43
N GLU A 184 -17.87 -7.34 20.62
CA GLU A 184 -16.90 -7.48 21.71
C GLU A 184 -15.44 -7.29 21.29
N GLN A 185 -15.10 -7.36 19.98
CA GLN A 185 -13.71 -7.44 19.51
C GLN A 185 -13.40 -6.67 18.21
N GLY A 186 -14.28 -5.80 17.71
CA GLY A 186 -14.01 -5.02 16.50
C GLY A 186 -14.58 -5.61 15.21
N THR A 187 -13.89 -5.46 14.08
CA THR A 187 -14.33 -5.93 12.75
C THR A 187 -13.57 -7.17 12.29
N VAL A 188 -14.27 -8.07 11.62
CA VAL A 188 -13.68 -9.24 10.97
C VAL A 188 -13.72 -9.08 9.47
#